data_4fb71788222e397bbcc5840f6b517631
#
_entry.id   4fb71788222e397bbcc5840f6b517631
#
_cell.length_a   1.000
_cell.length_b   1.000
_cell.length_c   1.000
_cell.angle_alpha   90.00
_cell.angle_beta   90.00
_cell.angle_gamma   90.00
#
_symmetry.space_group_name_H-M   'P 1'
#
loop_
_entity.id
_entity.type
_entity.pdbx_description
1 polymer ?
#
loop_
_entity_poly.entity_id
_entity_poly.type
_entity_poly.pdbx_seq_one_letter_code
_entity_poly.pdbx_strand_id
1 'polypeptide(L)'
;IPLLEGLEEKLRALRSAGMGTLEDLVRALRAKGGPAAVAARTGISENYLVVLRRTVEAFRPKPVRIRDYPGIDPGTAAALETAGIRESPELWEAARGDRGTALAARTGQPPADIQELARLADLSRIPYVGGTYARAILEAGYGSAAEVARADPETLEQAVQDANTRLNLFGTRI
;
A
#
# COMPACT_ATOMS: atom_id res chain seq x y z
N ILE A 1 -19.33 12.54 -13.83
CA ILE A 1 -19.26 11.45 -12.84
C ILE A 1 -19.88 12.01 -11.55
N PRO A 2 -20.94 11.41 -10.98
CA PRO A 2 -21.67 11.98 -9.83
C PRO A 2 -20.79 12.32 -8.60
N LEU A 3 -19.67 11.62 -8.42
CA LEU A 3 -18.71 11.89 -7.34
C LEU A 3 -17.94 13.20 -7.48
N LEU A 4 -17.81 13.73 -8.69
CA LEU A 4 -17.05 14.96 -8.97
C LEU A 4 -17.89 16.24 -8.88
N GLU A 5 -19.21 16.10 -8.88
CA GLU A 5 -20.11 17.26 -8.80
C GLU A 5 -20.04 17.90 -7.40
N GLY A 6 -19.69 19.20 -7.35
CA GLY A 6 -19.46 19.95 -6.12
C GLY A 6 -18.33 19.40 -5.24
N LEU A 7 -17.30 18.77 -5.86
CA LEU A 7 -16.21 18.11 -5.13
C LEU A 7 -15.46 19.07 -4.21
N GLU A 8 -15.15 20.27 -4.68
CA GLU A 8 -14.39 21.26 -3.88
C GLU A 8 -15.13 21.69 -2.62
N GLU A 9 -16.44 21.91 -2.72
CA GLU A 9 -17.28 22.28 -1.58
C GLU A 9 -17.35 21.14 -0.56
N LYS A 10 -17.54 19.90 -1.06
CA LYS A 10 -17.55 18.72 -0.21
C LYS A 10 -16.21 18.49 0.49
N LEU A 11 -15.09 18.64 -0.23
CA LEU A 11 -13.75 18.53 0.38
C LEU A 11 -13.52 19.61 1.44
N ARG A 12 -13.99 20.85 1.20
CA ARG A 12 -13.93 21.92 2.19
C ARG A 12 -14.74 21.59 3.43
N ALA A 13 -15.97 21.12 3.26
CA ALA A 13 -16.82 20.70 4.38
C ALA A 13 -16.21 19.57 5.20
N LEU A 14 -15.61 18.56 4.53
CA LEU A 14 -14.91 17.45 5.19
C LEU A 14 -13.71 17.96 5.99
N ARG A 15 -12.88 18.83 5.41
CA ARG A 15 -11.73 19.43 6.10
C ARG A 15 -12.16 20.25 7.32
N SER A 16 -13.19 21.08 7.18
CA SER A 16 -13.76 21.87 8.29
C SER A 16 -14.32 21.00 9.41
N ALA A 17 -14.77 19.77 9.07
CA ALA A 17 -15.22 18.78 10.04
C ALA A 17 -14.08 17.91 10.61
N GLY A 18 -12.80 18.30 10.42
CA GLY A 18 -11.64 17.60 10.96
C GLY A 18 -11.20 16.36 10.18
N MET A 19 -11.66 16.20 8.93
CA MET A 19 -11.25 15.11 8.03
C MET A 19 -10.34 15.68 6.94
N GLY A 20 -9.11 16.05 7.33
CA GLY A 20 -8.13 16.67 6.46
C GLY A 20 -7.33 15.70 5.61
N THR A 21 -7.26 14.44 6.02
CA THR A 21 -6.54 13.37 5.32
C THR A 21 -7.50 12.24 4.89
N LEU A 22 -7.03 11.42 3.93
CA LEU A 22 -7.76 10.24 3.52
C LEU A 22 -7.98 9.26 4.69
N GLU A 23 -7.01 9.15 5.59
CA GLU A 23 -7.11 8.28 6.77
C GLU A 23 -8.18 8.77 7.75
N ASP A 24 -8.26 10.07 8.01
CA ASP A 24 -9.29 10.66 8.87
C ASP A 24 -10.68 10.39 8.29
N LEU A 25 -10.84 10.59 6.99
CA LEU A 25 -12.08 10.32 6.28
C LEU A 25 -12.48 8.83 6.37
N VAL A 26 -11.56 7.93 6.06
CA VAL A 26 -11.83 6.49 6.13
C VAL A 26 -12.17 6.08 7.56
N ARG A 27 -11.45 6.57 8.55
CA ARG A 27 -11.72 6.31 9.98
C ARG A 27 -13.13 6.76 10.36
N ALA A 28 -13.50 7.98 9.99
CA ALA A 28 -14.82 8.54 10.27
C ALA A 28 -15.94 7.75 9.58
N LEU A 29 -15.77 7.39 8.30
CA LEU A 29 -16.77 6.66 7.52
C LEU A 29 -16.89 5.17 7.90
N ARG A 30 -15.88 4.56 8.53
CA ARG A 30 -15.91 3.19 9.03
C ARG A 30 -16.49 3.06 10.43
N ALA A 31 -16.56 4.13 11.19
CA ALA A 31 -17.18 4.12 12.51
C ALA A 31 -18.65 3.66 12.43
N LYS A 32 -19.16 3.11 13.51
CA LYS A 32 -20.58 2.69 13.57
C LYS A 32 -21.48 3.90 13.26
N GLY A 33 -22.33 3.80 12.24
CA GLY A 33 -23.14 4.91 11.75
C GLY A 33 -22.34 6.05 11.07
N GLY A 34 -21.08 5.77 10.66
CA GLY A 34 -20.15 6.76 10.14
C GLY A 34 -20.69 7.65 9.02
N PRO A 35 -21.27 7.12 7.93
CA PRO A 35 -21.83 7.96 6.87
C PRO A 35 -22.89 8.94 7.37
N ALA A 36 -23.84 8.48 8.21
CA ALA A 36 -24.88 9.34 8.78
C ALA A 36 -24.29 10.42 9.70
N ALA A 37 -23.33 10.05 10.55
CA ALA A 37 -22.67 11.00 11.46
C ALA A 37 -21.86 12.06 10.70
N VAL A 38 -21.17 11.68 9.62
CA VAL A 38 -20.46 12.64 8.76
C VAL A 38 -21.43 13.51 7.99
N ALA A 39 -22.55 12.95 7.48
CA ALA A 39 -23.61 13.71 6.81
C ALA A 39 -24.19 14.81 7.72
N ALA A 40 -24.49 14.48 8.97
CA ALA A 40 -25.01 15.44 9.96
C ALA A 40 -24.02 16.60 10.24
N ARG A 41 -22.71 16.35 10.18
CA ARG A 41 -21.67 17.33 10.44
C ARG A 41 -21.32 18.21 9.24
N THR A 42 -21.47 17.68 8.04
CA THR A 42 -20.96 18.29 6.81
C THR A 42 -22.04 18.78 5.86
N GLY A 43 -23.31 18.34 6.05
CA GLY A 43 -24.39 18.58 5.10
C GLY A 43 -24.29 17.76 3.79
N ILE A 44 -23.27 16.90 3.66
CA ILE A 44 -23.11 16.02 2.49
C ILE A 44 -24.10 14.86 2.62
N SER A 45 -24.78 14.49 1.52
CA SER A 45 -25.75 13.40 1.57
C SER A 45 -25.09 12.08 1.99
N GLU A 46 -25.82 11.30 2.80
CA GLU A 46 -25.34 10.00 3.30
C GLU A 46 -25.04 9.03 2.14
N ASN A 47 -25.88 9.01 1.11
CA ASN A 47 -25.68 8.18 -0.08
C ASN A 47 -24.35 8.51 -0.78
N TYR A 48 -24.02 9.79 -0.91
CA TYR A 48 -22.72 10.21 -1.46
C TYR A 48 -21.57 9.69 -0.60
N LEU A 49 -21.67 9.81 0.73
CA LEU A 49 -20.64 9.35 1.66
C LEU A 49 -20.48 7.83 1.67
N VAL A 50 -21.53 7.06 1.46
CA VAL A 50 -21.47 5.60 1.29
C VAL A 50 -20.72 5.23 0.01
N VAL A 51 -20.99 5.92 -1.12
CA VAL A 51 -20.27 5.70 -2.37
C VAL A 51 -18.82 6.15 -2.23
N LEU A 52 -18.57 7.33 -1.65
CA LEU A 52 -17.24 7.85 -1.38
C LEU A 52 -16.42 6.87 -0.54
N ARG A 53 -17.00 6.29 0.53
CA ARG A 53 -16.33 5.27 1.34
C ARG A 53 -15.85 4.10 0.49
N ARG A 54 -16.71 3.53 -0.34
CA ARG A 54 -16.35 2.40 -1.21
C ARG A 54 -15.23 2.78 -2.17
N THR A 55 -15.29 3.98 -2.74
CA THR A 55 -14.27 4.48 -3.66
C THR A 55 -12.92 4.64 -2.97
N VAL A 56 -12.87 5.34 -1.82
CA VAL A 56 -11.60 5.55 -1.11
C VAL A 56 -11.04 4.25 -0.52
N GLU A 57 -11.90 3.31 -0.10
CA GLU A 57 -11.46 2.00 0.35
C GLU A 57 -10.83 1.16 -0.78
N ALA A 58 -11.30 1.32 -2.00
CA ALA A 58 -10.72 0.64 -3.17
C ALA A 58 -9.29 1.12 -3.48
N PHE A 59 -8.95 2.37 -3.14
CA PHE A 59 -7.59 2.92 -3.30
C PHE A 59 -6.63 2.56 -2.17
N ARG A 60 -7.11 1.92 -1.09
CA ARG A 60 -6.20 1.52 -0.01
C ARG A 60 -5.39 0.30 -0.44
N PRO A 61 -4.06 0.34 -0.24
CA PRO A 61 -3.22 -0.82 -0.46
C PRO A 61 -3.73 -2.00 0.39
N LYS A 62 -3.80 -3.17 -0.21
CA LYS A 62 -4.12 -4.40 0.53
C LYS A 62 -2.84 -4.91 1.19
N PRO A 63 -2.87 -5.27 2.48
CA PRO A 63 -1.74 -5.91 3.11
C PRO A 63 -1.32 -7.18 2.36
N VAL A 64 -0.01 -7.34 2.16
CA VAL A 64 0.59 -8.54 1.56
C VAL A 64 1.24 -9.32 2.69
N ARG A 65 0.92 -10.61 2.80
CA ARG A 65 1.61 -11.48 3.76
C ARG A 65 3.05 -11.66 3.32
N ILE A 66 3.99 -11.64 4.25
CA ILE A 66 5.42 -11.72 3.95
C ILE A 66 5.76 -12.99 3.15
N ARG A 67 5.17 -14.11 3.52
CA ARG A 67 5.36 -15.40 2.82
C ARG A 67 4.80 -15.43 1.39
N ASP A 68 3.95 -14.48 1.02
CA ASP A 68 3.32 -14.43 -0.31
C ASP A 68 4.15 -13.58 -1.30
N TYR A 69 5.28 -13.00 -0.88
CA TYR A 69 6.19 -12.37 -1.81
C TYR A 69 6.96 -13.42 -2.61
N PRO A 70 6.96 -13.35 -3.95
CA PRO A 70 7.73 -14.28 -4.77
C PRO A 70 9.22 -14.24 -4.44
N GLY A 71 9.85 -15.41 -4.32
CA GLY A 71 11.28 -15.54 -4.08
C GLY A 71 11.74 -15.30 -2.63
N ILE A 72 10.80 -15.15 -1.68
CA ILE A 72 11.18 -15.04 -0.27
C ILE A 72 11.59 -16.40 0.31
N ASP A 73 12.66 -16.39 1.11
CA ASP A 73 13.06 -17.58 1.85
C ASP A 73 12.03 -17.91 2.95
N PRO A 74 11.51 -19.16 3.00
CA PRO A 74 10.53 -19.56 4.02
C PRO A 74 11.03 -19.41 5.45
N GLY A 75 12.32 -19.58 5.70
CA GLY A 75 12.93 -19.41 7.02
C GLY A 75 12.90 -17.95 7.46
N THR A 76 13.19 -17.03 6.54
CA THR A 76 13.11 -15.58 6.80
C THR A 76 11.66 -15.17 7.08
N ALA A 77 10.69 -15.66 6.30
CA ALA A 77 9.28 -15.40 6.56
C ALA A 77 8.83 -15.90 7.94
N ALA A 78 9.21 -17.13 8.30
CA ALA A 78 8.89 -17.72 9.60
C ALA A 78 9.53 -16.96 10.78
N ALA A 79 10.78 -16.49 10.64
CA ALA A 79 11.47 -15.70 11.66
C ALA A 79 10.76 -14.35 11.89
N LEU A 80 10.32 -13.68 10.82
CA LEU A 80 9.55 -12.45 10.91
C LEU A 80 8.17 -12.68 11.55
N GLU A 81 7.46 -13.73 11.15
CA GLU A 81 6.17 -14.11 11.76
C GLU A 81 6.32 -14.38 13.27
N THR A 82 7.41 -15.03 13.69
CA THR A 82 7.73 -15.27 15.10
C THR A 82 7.99 -13.96 15.85
N ALA A 83 8.58 -12.97 15.18
CA ALA A 83 8.79 -11.62 15.70
C ALA A 83 7.53 -10.73 15.66
N GLY A 84 6.37 -11.29 15.28
CA GLY A 84 5.08 -10.58 15.22
C GLY A 84 4.86 -9.80 13.93
N ILE A 85 5.70 -9.98 12.92
CA ILE A 85 5.63 -9.27 11.63
C ILE A 85 5.12 -10.25 10.57
N ARG A 86 3.88 -10.09 10.15
CA ARG A 86 3.19 -11.03 9.25
C ARG A 86 2.86 -10.46 7.89
N GLU A 87 2.67 -9.12 7.84
CA GLU A 87 2.16 -8.42 6.66
C GLU A 87 3.00 -7.19 6.33
N SER A 88 2.88 -6.71 5.11
CA SER A 88 3.65 -5.57 4.58
C SER A 88 3.56 -4.28 5.42
N PRO A 89 2.41 -3.87 6.03
CA PRO A 89 2.38 -2.68 6.86
C PRO A 89 3.22 -2.80 8.14
N GLU A 90 3.18 -3.98 8.78
CA GLU A 90 3.99 -4.26 9.98
C GLU A 90 5.48 -4.25 9.65
N LEU A 91 5.84 -4.88 8.53
CA LEU A 91 7.22 -4.91 8.04
C LEU A 91 7.73 -3.51 7.69
N TRP A 92 6.91 -2.71 7.00
CA TRP A 92 7.26 -1.33 6.68
C TRP A 92 7.57 -0.53 7.94
N GLU A 93 6.71 -0.59 8.95
CA GLU A 93 6.94 0.12 10.21
C GLU A 93 8.16 -0.39 10.97
N ALA A 94 8.44 -1.69 10.90
CA ALA A 94 9.55 -2.30 11.61
C ALA A 94 10.91 -2.11 10.92
N ALA A 95 10.94 -1.92 9.59
CA ALA A 95 12.17 -1.92 8.80
C ALA A 95 12.50 -0.58 8.14
N ARG A 96 11.60 0.40 8.13
CA ARG A 96 11.84 1.70 7.47
C ARG A 96 13.01 2.48 8.09
N GLY A 97 13.78 3.15 7.25
CA GLY A 97 14.98 3.89 7.66
C GLY A 97 16.03 2.95 8.26
N ASP A 98 16.66 3.37 9.33
CA ASP A 98 17.75 2.62 9.99
C ASP A 98 17.28 1.41 10.81
N ARG A 99 15.96 1.19 10.95
CA ARG A 99 15.40 0.10 11.77
C ARG A 99 15.61 -1.28 11.17
N GLY A 100 15.83 -1.37 9.85
CA GLY A 100 16.06 -2.65 9.16
C GLY A 100 17.23 -3.43 9.72
N THR A 101 18.33 -2.76 10.09
CA THR A 101 19.49 -3.39 10.70
C THR A 101 19.16 -3.97 12.08
N ALA A 102 18.41 -3.24 12.91
CA ALA A 102 17.97 -3.72 14.21
C ALA A 102 16.99 -4.89 14.09
N LEU A 103 16.11 -4.87 13.08
CA LEU A 103 15.21 -5.97 12.78
C LEU A 103 15.98 -7.22 12.35
N ALA A 104 16.98 -7.10 11.48
CA ALA A 104 17.85 -8.18 11.05
C ALA A 104 18.53 -8.85 12.26
N ALA A 105 19.13 -8.07 13.15
CA ALA A 105 19.77 -8.56 14.37
C ALA A 105 18.77 -9.28 15.29
N ARG A 106 17.57 -8.72 15.47
CA ARG A 106 16.52 -9.30 16.34
C ARG A 106 15.97 -10.62 15.81
N THR A 107 15.89 -10.76 14.49
CA THR A 107 15.32 -11.96 13.85
C THR A 107 16.38 -12.99 13.44
N GLY A 108 17.67 -12.65 13.57
CA GLY A 108 18.78 -13.48 13.12
C GLY A 108 18.84 -13.65 11.60
N GLN A 109 18.22 -12.73 10.84
CA GLN A 109 18.17 -12.80 9.40
C GLN A 109 19.25 -11.93 8.76
N PRO A 110 19.73 -12.27 7.53
CA PRO A 110 20.69 -11.45 6.81
C PRO A 110 20.13 -10.02 6.59
N PRO A 111 20.92 -8.97 6.85
CA PRO A 111 20.51 -7.59 6.61
C PRO A 111 20.03 -7.32 5.18
N ALA A 112 20.62 -8.00 4.19
CA ALA A 112 20.25 -7.87 2.79
C ALA A 112 18.81 -8.34 2.54
N ASP A 113 18.41 -9.47 3.14
CA ASP A 113 17.05 -10.03 2.99
C ASP A 113 16.01 -9.11 3.64
N ILE A 114 16.32 -8.57 4.81
CA ILE A 114 15.44 -7.59 5.48
C ILE A 114 15.33 -6.30 4.66
N GLN A 115 16.42 -5.85 4.05
CA GLN A 115 16.41 -4.66 3.19
C GLN A 115 15.58 -4.89 1.92
N GLU A 116 15.71 -6.04 1.29
CA GLU A 116 14.90 -6.41 0.13
C GLU A 116 13.41 -6.45 0.48
N LEU A 117 13.07 -7.11 1.58
CA LEU A 117 11.71 -7.18 2.09
C LEU A 117 11.14 -5.79 2.44
N ALA A 118 11.94 -4.90 3.01
CA ALA A 118 11.55 -3.53 3.30
C ALA A 118 11.18 -2.75 2.03
N ARG A 119 11.94 -2.96 0.93
CA ARG A 119 11.63 -2.39 -0.39
C ARG A 119 10.32 -2.95 -0.94
N LEU A 120 10.10 -4.26 -0.86
CA LEU A 120 8.85 -4.90 -1.29
C LEU A 120 7.65 -4.37 -0.48
N ALA A 121 7.82 -4.20 0.83
CA ALA A 121 6.78 -3.63 1.69
C ALA A 121 6.47 -2.17 1.33
N ASP A 122 7.46 -1.36 0.99
CA ASP A 122 7.26 0.01 0.53
C ASP A 122 6.51 0.06 -0.81
N LEU A 123 6.92 -0.76 -1.78
CA LEU A 123 6.24 -0.88 -3.07
C LEU A 123 4.78 -1.34 -2.94
N SER A 124 4.51 -2.25 -1.99
CA SER A 124 3.14 -2.72 -1.69
C SER A 124 2.23 -1.65 -1.08
N ARG A 125 2.74 -0.46 -0.76
CA ARG A 125 1.94 0.72 -0.35
C ARG A 125 1.34 1.45 -1.55
N ILE A 126 1.76 1.13 -2.76
CA ILE A 126 1.16 1.67 -3.98
C ILE A 126 -0.20 0.98 -4.18
N PRO A 127 -1.29 1.72 -4.42
CA PRO A 127 -2.60 1.14 -4.70
C PRO A 127 -2.53 0.10 -5.82
N TYR A 128 -3.20 -1.03 -5.61
CA TYR A 128 -3.27 -2.17 -6.54
C TYR A 128 -1.95 -2.96 -6.74
N VAL A 129 -0.86 -2.58 -6.08
CA VAL A 129 0.40 -3.32 -6.13
C VAL A 129 0.39 -4.41 -5.05
N GLY A 130 0.14 -5.65 -5.46
CA GLY A 130 0.30 -6.86 -4.63
C GLY A 130 1.74 -7.37 -4.65
N GLY A 131 2.00 -8.47 -3.92
CA GLY A 131 3.35 -9.03 -3.76
C GLY A 131 4.08 -9.33 -5.06
N THR A 132 3.38 -9.91 -6.04
CA THR A 132 3.96 -10.24 -7.36
C THR A 132 4.33 -8.98 -8.15
N TYR A 133 3.45 -7.95 -8.14
CA TYR A 133 3.76 -6.67 -8.79
C TYR A 133 4.89 -5.93 -8.08
N ALA A 134 4.91 -5.93 -6.74
CA ALA A 134 6.01 -5.36 -5.97
C ALA A 134 7.36 -6.01 -6.35
N ARG A 135 7.39 -7.34 -6.49
CA ARG A 135 8.57 -8.07 -6.97
C ARG A 135 8.97 -7.64 -8.38
N ALA A 136 8.04 -7.58 -9.32
CA ALA A 136 8.33 -7.18 -10.69
C ALA A 136 8.89 -5.75 -10.79
N ILE A 137 8.32 -4.81 -10.02
CA ILE A 137 8.79 -3.43 -9.94
C ILE A 137 10.22 -3.36 -9.32
N LEU A 138 10.47 -4.13 -8.26
CA LEU A 138 11.80 -4.21 -7.66
C LEU A 138 12.84 -4.75 -8.64
N GLU A 139 12.50 -5.81 -9.37
CA GLU A 139 13.35 -6.44 -10.39
C GLU A 139 13.52 -5.59 -11.65
N ALA A 140 12.61 -4.64 -11.88
CA ALA A 140 12.74 -3.59 -12.90
C ALA A 140 13.67 -2.45 -12.47
N GLY A 141 14.24 -2.50 -11.24
CA GLY A 141 15.21 -1.53 -10.73
C GLY A 141 14.61 -0.42 -9.86
N TYR A 142 13.32 -0.45 -9.53
CA TYR A 142 12.67 0.54 -8.69
C TYR A 142 12.50 0.02 -7.27
N GLY A 143 13.27 0.55 -6.33
CA GLY A 143 13.33 0.06 -4.95
C GLY A 143 12.37 0.73 -3.96
N SER A 144 11.56 1.71 -4.40
CA SER A 144 10.65 2.44 -3.51
C SER A 144 9.43 3.01 -4.24
N ALA A 145 8.34 3.23 -3.50
CA ALA A 145 7.16 3.92 -4.01
C ALA A 145 7.47 5.35 -4.48
N ALA A 146 8.46 6.01 -3.87
CA ALA A 146 8.90 7.34 -4.26
C ALA A 146 9.67 7.35 -5.60
N GLU A 147 10.43 6.31 -5.91
CA GLU A 147 11.07 6.15 -7.22
C GLU A 147 10.03 5.89 -8.30
N VAL A 148 9.06 5.00 -8.04
CA VAL A 148 7.94 4.74 -8.96
C VAL A 148 7.15 6.02 -9.26
N ALA A 149 6.87 6.84 -8.25
CA ALA A 149 6.13 8.09 -8.42
C ALA A 149 6.86 9.14 -9.31
N ARG A 150 8.18 9.01 -9.49
CA ARG A 150 8.99 9.91 -10.32
C ARG A 150 9.36 9.29 -11.67
N ALA A 151 9.08 8.01 -11.84
CA ALA A 151 9.42 7.31 -13.07
C ALA A 151 8.56 7.81 -14.24
N ASP A 152 9.14 7.80 -15.42
CA ASP A 152 8.39 7.94 -16.64
C ASP A 152 7.52 6.68 -16.83
N PRO A 153 6.19 6.83 -17.07
CA PRO A 153 5.28 5.69 -17.13
C PRO A 153 5.62 4.66 -18.20
N GLU A 154 6.05 5.10 -19.38
CA GLU A 154 6.38 4.21 -20.49
C GLU A 154 7.66 3.42 -20.20
N THR A 155 8.66 4.08 -19.61
CA THR A 155 9.92 3.45 -19.20
C THR A 155 9.68 2.44 -18.07
N LEU A 156 8.83 2.79 -17.10
CA LEU A 156 8.47 1.88 -16.01
C LEU A 156 7.74 0.64 -16.53
N GLU A 157 6.75 0.84 -17.40
CA GLU A 157 5.98 -0.26 -18.00
C GLU A 157 6.91 -1.23 -18.74
N GLN A 158 7.78 -0.72 -19.61
CA GLN A 158 8.72 -1.55 -20.36
C GLN A 158 9.67 -2.31 -19.43
N ALA A 159 10.23 -1.66 -18.41
CA ALA A 159 11.12 -2.30 -17.45
C ALA A 159 10.42 -3.42 -16.65
N VAL A 160 9.17 -3.22 -16.27
CA VAL A 160 8.36 -4.25 -15.58
C VAL A 160 8.04 -5.42 -16.51
N GLN A 161 7.73 -5.17 -17.78
CA GLN A 161 7.52 -6.23 -18.79
C GLN A 161 8.78 -7.04 -19.02
N ASP A 162 9.94 -6.40 -19.12
CA ASP A 162 11.24 -7.06 -19.29
C ASP A 162 11.58 -7.92 -18.06
N ALA A 163 11.34 -7.40 -16.86
CA ALA A 163 11.50 -8.15 -15.61
C ALA A 163 10.57 -9.39 -15.58
N ASN A 164 9.31 -9.23 -15.99
CA ASN A 164 8.37 -10.34 -16.06
C ASN A 164 8.78 -11.38 -17.11
N THR A 165 9.25 -10.95 -18.28
CA THR A 165 9.75 -11.86 -19.34
C THR A 165 10.92 -12.70 -18.83
N ARG A 166 11.83 -12.10 -18.05
CA ARG A 166 12.99 -12.77 -17.47
C ARG A 166 12.62 -13.76 -16.36
N LEU A 167 11.65 -13.40 -15.50
CA LEU A 167 11.34 -14.12 -14.27
C LEU A 167 10.02 -14.90 -14.31
N ASN A 168 9.20 -14.67 -15.34
CA ASN A 168 7.88 -15.28 -15.53
C ASN A 168 6.94 -15.15 -14.29
N LEU A 169 6.96 -14.00 -13.65
CA LEU A 169 6.21 -13.75 -12.40
C LEU A 169 4.69 -13.80 -12.58
N PHE A 170 4.19 -13.37 -13.74
CA PHE A 170 2.76 -13.33 -14.08
C PHE A 170 2.36 -14.38 -15.12
N GLY A 171 3.26 -15.30 -15.50
CA GLY A 171 3.09 -16.13 -16.68
C GLY A 171 3.10 -15.27 -17.97
N THR A 172 2.49 -15.78 -19.03
CA THR A 172 2.47 -15.15 -20.36
C THR A 172 1.45 -14.00 -20.50
N ARG A 173 0.80 -13.56 -19.42
CA ARG A 173 -0.22 -12.51 -19.45
C ARG A 173 0.19 -11.35 -18.54
N ILE A 174 0.68 -10.32 -19.16
CA ILE A 174 0.54 -8.94 -18.69
C ILE A 174 -0.38 -8.23 -19.68
#